data_3496e943db310a0c3c8da397a8c81925
#
_entry.id   3496e943db310a0c3c8da397a8c81925
#
_cell.length_a   1.000
_cell.length_b   1.000
_cell.length_c   1.000
_cell.angle_alpha   90.00
_cell.angle_beta   90.00
_cell.angle_gamma   90.00
#
_symmetry.space_group_name_H-M   'P 1'
#
loop_
_entity.id
_entity.type
_entity.pdbx_description
1 polymer ?
#
loop_
_entity_poly.entity_id
_entity_poly.type
_entity_poly.pdbx_seq_one_letter_code
_entity_poly.pdbx_strand_id
1 'polypeptide(L)'
;MTQTKVIGESVKRTDRSFVKAYANDYAKAITKNYFDYHMNQLTRFGHPNPDYANEQIAEIENGSANLMKFEVREGRKYYKVVQSEFETWNGSKYYQQYRDSSVHSFVDKETGEVFKPASWNRPAKHVRYDMRDERQLNYLLDSRNVDWAGGYLYMR
;
A
#
# COMPACT_ATOMS: atom_id res chain seq x y z
N MET A 1 12.89 -24.09 -5.56
CA MET A 1 11.66 -24.67 -6.12
C MET A 1 10.49 -24.32 -5.22
N THR A 2 9.43 -23.77 -5.80
CA THR A 2 8.24 -23.40 -5.05
C THR A 2 7.44 -24.63 -4.66
N GLN A 3 7.07 -24.73 -3.41
CA GLN A 3 6.16 -25.76 -2.94
C GLN A 3 4.81 -25.13 -2.63
N THR A 4 3.77 -25.82 -3.02
CA THR A 4 2.40 -25.42 -2.69
C THR A 4 1.74 -26.51 -1.89
N LYS A 5 0.96 -26.10 -0.90
CA LYS A 5 0.18 -27.01 -0.07
C LYS A 5 -1.29 -26.76 -0.31
N VAL A 6 -2.01 -27.79 -0.70
CA VAL A 6 -3.47 -27.68 -0.91
C VAL A 6 -4.17 -27.90 0.41
N ILE A 7 -5.05 -26.97 0.78
CA ILE A 7 -5.91 -27.08 1.95
C ILE A 7 -7.33 -26.79 1.50
N GLY A 8 -8.16 -27.82 1.35
CA GLY A 8 -9.47 -27.67 0.75
C GLY A 8 -9.36 -27.12 -0.65
N GLU A 9 -10.00 -25.97 -0.92
CA GLU A 9 -9.95 -25.29 -2.22
C GLU A 9 -8.87 -24.22 -2.30
N SER A 10 -8.14 -23.98 -1.19
CA SER A 10 -7.09 -22.96 -1.13
C SER A 10 -5.71 -23.61 -1.27
N VAL A 11 -4.82 -22.91 -1.97
CA VAL A 11 -3.44 -23.32 -2.12
C VAL A 11 -2.57 -22.36 -1.33
N LYS A 12 -1.81 -22.88 -0.38
CA LYS A 12 -0.85 -22.08 0.40
C LYS A 12 0.56 -22.34 -0.10
N ARG A 13 1.28 -21.27 -0.36
CA ARG A 13 2.69 -21.33 -0.74
C ARG A 13 3.54 -21.43 0.52
N THR A 14 4.54 -22.33 0.48
CA THR A 14 5.46 -22.52 1.60
C THR A 14 6.81 -21.86 1.36
N ASP A 15 7.11 -21.51 0.11
CA ASP A 15 8.35 -20.86 -0.27
C ASP A 15 8.25 -19.35 0.01
N ARG A 16 8.96 -18.89 1.05
CA ARG A 16 8.95 -17.51 1.48
C ARG A 16 9.57 -16.51 0.50
N SER A 17 10.29 -17.00 -0.54
CA SER A 17 10.82 -16.10 -1.57
C SER A 17 9.72 -15.35 -2.32
N PHE A 18 8.51 -15.91 -2.37
CA PHE A 18 7.36 -15.25 -2.97
C PHE A 18 6.84 -14.08 -2.15
N VAL A 19 7.09 -14.06 -0.85
CA VAL A 19 6.55 -13.02 0.03
C VAL A 19 7.06 -11.65 -0.39
N LYS A 20 8.34 -11.54 -0.73
CA LYS A 20 8.90 -10.26 -1.17
C LYS A 20 8.22 -9.75 -2.44
N ALA A 21 8.05 -10.61 -3.44
CA ALA A 21 7.39 -10.25 -4.70
C ALA A 21 5.94 -9.84 -4.45
N TYR A 22 5.21 -10.59 -3.64
CA TYR A 22 3.82 -10.30 -3.32
C TYR A 22 3.67 -9.03 -2.47
N ALA A 23 4.61 -8.77 -1.56
CA ALA A 23 4.61 -7.53 -0.80
C ALA A 23 4.76 -6.31 -1.73
N ASN A 24 5.63 -6.42 -2.73
CA ASN A 24 5.80 -5.36 -3.73
C ASN A 24 4.54 -5.19 -4.58
N ASP A 25 3.92 -6.28 -5.01
CA ASP A 25 2.68 -6.22 -5.79
C ASP A 25 1.52 -5.67 -4.96
N TYR A 26 1.49 -6.00 -3.70
CA TYR A 26 0.53 -5.45 -2.73
C TYR A 26 0.69 -3.92 -2.61
N ALA A 27 1.93 -3.44 -2.45
CA ALA A 27 2.21 -2.00 -2.40
C ALA A 27 1.78 -1.30 -3.71
N LYS A 28 1.95 -1.96 -4.86
CA LYS A 28 1.49 -1.42 -6.15
C LYS A 28 -0.04 -1.33 -6.20
N ALA A 29 -0.75 -2.32 -5.66
CA ALA A 29 -2.21 -2.28 -5.60
C ALA A 29 -2.69 -1.12 -4.73
N ILE A 30 -2.04 -0.88 -3.59
CA ILE A 30 -2.35 0.26 -2.70
C ILE A 30 -2.08 1.57 -3.42
N THR A 31 -0.96 1.66 -4.13
CA THR A 31 -0.58 2.86 -4.90
C THR A 31 -1.63 3.16 -5.97
N LYS A 32 -2.08 2.13 -6.70
CA LYS A 32 -3.12 2.30 -7.71
C LYS A 32 -4.45 2.72 -7.08
N ASN A 33 -4.81 2.14 -5.94
CA ASN A 33 -6.02 2.55 -5.21
C ASN A 33 -5.96 4.04 -4.84
N TYR A 34 -4.83 4.51 -4.31
CA TYR A 34 -4.62 5.91 -4.01
C TYR A 34 -4.73 6.78 -5.28
N PHE A 35 -4.07 6.38 -6.35
CA PHE A 35 -4.09 7.12 -7.60
C PHE A 35 -5.51 7.27 -8.14
N ASP A 36 -6.27 6.19 -8.16
CA ASP A 36 -7.66 6.22 -8.64
C ASP A 36 -8.54 7.10 -7.76
N TYR A 37 -8.37 7.03 -6.44
CA TYR A 37 -9.06 7.90 -5.49
C TYR A 37 -8.73 9.36 -5.76
N HIS A 38 -7.45 9.67 -5.90
CA HIS A 38 -6.99 11.05 -6.12
C HIS A 38 -7.54 11.61 -7.44
N MET A 39 -7.47 10.84 -8.51
CA MET A 39 -8.03 11.24 -9.81
C MET A 39 -9.54 11.46 -9.74
N ASN A 40 -10.26 10.59 -9.04
CA ASN A 40 -11.70 10.75 -8.86
C ASN A 40 -12.05 12.04 -8.12
N GLN A 41 -11.23 12.43 -7.12
CA GLN A 41 -11.43 13.70 -6.42
C GLN A 41 -11.20 14.90 -7.34
N LEU A 42 -10.18 14.84 -8.20
CA LEU A 42 -9.85 15.94 -9.12
C LEU A 42 -10.84 16.08 -10.26
N THR A 43 -11.42 14.97 -10.74
CA THR A 43 -12.30 14.95 -11.92
C THR A 43 -13.77 14.99 -11.58
N ARG A 44 -14.14 15.00 -10.30
CA ARG A 44 -15.54 14.96 -9.90
C ARG A 44 -16.32 16.17 -10.40
N PHE A 45 -17.57 15.96 -10.73
CA PHE A 45 -18.50 17.05 -11.09
C PHE A 45 -18.69 17.96 -9.89
N GLY A 46 -18.67 19.29 -10.15
CA GLY A 46 -18.86 20.27 -9.08
C GLY A 46 -17.66 20.47 -8.16
N HIS A 47 -16.47 20.17 -8.63
CA HIS A 47 -15.24 20.43 -7.86
C HIS A 47 -15.20 21.91 -7.43
N PRO A 48 -14.91 22.20 -6.13
CA PRO A 48 -14.95 23.57 -5.62
C PRO A 48 -13.89 24.50 -6.22
N ASN A 49 -12.81 23.94 -6.77
CA ASN A 49 -11.77 24.71 -7.43
C ASN A 49 -11.36 24.02 -8.74
N PRO A 50 -12.11 24.22 -9.85
CA PRO A 50 -11.81 23.56 -11.11
C PRO A 50 -10.46 23.92 -11.71
N ASP A 51 -9.98 25.14 -11.53
CA ASP A 51 -8.68 25.58 -12.05
C ASP A 51 -7.54 24.83 -11.38
N TYR A 52 -7.60 24.69 -10.06
CA TYR A 52 -6.64 23.89 -9.30
C TYR A 52 -6.69 22.42 -9.73
N ALA A 53 -7.89 21.86 -9.86
CA ALA A 53 -8.04 20.47 -10.30
C ALA A 53 -7.43 20.23 -11.67
N ASN A 54 -7.69 21.13 -12.63
CA ASN A 54 -7.12 21.02 -13.98
C ASN A 54 -5.61 21.13 -13.97
N GLU A 55 -5.06 22.01 -13.16
CA GLU A 55 -3.60 22.16 -13.01
C GLU A 55 -2.99 20.87 -12.46
N GLN A 56 -3.59 20.28 -11.43
CA GLN A 56 -3.11 19.02 -10.85
C GLN A 56 -3.19 17.86 -11.85
N ILE A 57 -4.26 17.78 -12.62
CA ILE A 57 -4.41 16.77 -13.65
C ILE A 57 -3.31 16.92 -14.72
N ALA A 58 -3.01 18.14 -15.14
CA ALA A 58 -1.94 18.40 -16.10
C ALA A 58 -0.58 17.97 -15.57
N GLU A 59 -0.29 18.21 -14.29
CA GLU A 59 0.96 17.77 -13.66
C GLU A 59 1.05 16.24 -13.60
N ILE A 60 -0.06 15.55 -13.34
CA ILE A 60 -0.10 14.08 -13.35
C ILE A 60 0.18 13.57 -14.77
N GLU A 61 -0.47 14.14 -15.78
CA GLU A 61 -0.32 13.72 -17.17
C GLU A 61 1.09 13.95 -17.70
N ASN A 62 1.75 15.03 -17.30
CA ASN A 62 3.12 15.33 -17.74
C ASN A 62 4.20 14.69 -16.85
N GLY A 63 3.82 13.97 -15.79
CA GLY A 63 4.76 13.28 -14.92
C GLY A 63 5.44 14.13 -13.86
N SER A 64 5.04 15.40 -13.70
CA SER A 64 5.67 16.30 -12.72
C SER A 64 4.97 16.30 -11.36
N ALA A 65 3.83 15.63 -11.21
CA ALA A 65 3.13 15.58 -9.94
C ALA A 65 3.91 14.77 -8.91
N ASN A 66 3.96 15.28 -7.68
CA ASN A 66 4.60 14.62 -6.55
C ASN A 66 3.54 13.91 -5.69
N LEU A 67 3.04 12.80 -6.21
CA LEU A 67 2.00 12.02 -5.55
C LEU A 67 2.57 11.24 -4.36
N MET A 68 1.68 10.93 -3.42
CA MET A 68 1.99 10.06 -2.29
C MET A 68 2.50 8.70 -2.78
N LYS A 69 3.49 8.14 -2.10
CA LYS A 69 4.10 6.86 -2.46
C LYS A 69 3.82 5.82 -1.39
N PHE A 70 3.66 4.57 -1.82
CA PHE A 70 3.56 3.41 -0.95
C PHE A 70 4.63 2.43 -1.37
N GLU A 71 5.67 2.30 -0.56
CA GLU A 71 6.86 1.51 -0.91
C GLU A 71 7.17 0.51 0.18
N VAL A 72 7.74 -0.64 -0.23
CA VAL A 72 8.15 -1.67 0.71
C VAL A 72 9.52 -1.32 1.28
N ARG A 73 9.61 -1.35 2.60
CA ARG A 73 10.88 -1.28 3.33
C ARG A 73 11.12 -2.62 4.00
N GLU A 74 12.27 -3.19 3.73
CA GLU A 74 12.62 -4.48 4.31
C GLU A 74 13.21 -4.30 5.70
N GLY A 75 12.55 -4.87 6.71
CA GLY A 75 13.07 -4.95 8.06
C GLY A 75 13.59 -6.37 8.34
N ARG A 76 13.96 -6.62 9.58
CA ARG A 76 14.50 -7.92 9.99
C ARG A 76 13.46 -9.03 9.90
N LYS A 77 12.26 -8.80 10.43
CA LYS A 77 11.18 -9.79 10.47
C LYS A 77 10.05 -9.48 9.49
N TYR A 78 9.83 -8.22 9.19
CA TYR A 78 8.70 -7.77 8.41
C TYR A 78 9.13 -6.94 7.22
N TYR A 79 8.33 -7.02 6.15
CA TYR A 79 8.25 -5.95 5.17
C TYR A 79 7.24 -4.93 5.68
N LYS A 80 7.58 -3.65 5.63
CA LYS A 80 6.65 -2.55 5.90
C LYS A 80 6.22 -1.94 4.59
N VAL A 81 4.94 -1.69 4.43
CA VAL A 81 4.47 -0.79 3.36
C VAL A 81 4.42 0.61 3.96
N VAL A 82 5.32 1.47 3.51
CA VAL A 82 5.52 2.80 4.06
C VAL A 82 4.89 3.83 3.14
N GLN A 83 4.07 4.70 3.72
CA GLN A 83 3.50 5.84 3.05
C GLN A 83 4.46 7.01 3.15
N SER A 84 4.81 7.60 2.02
CA SER A 84 5.67 8.78 1.95
C SER A 84 4.93 9.93 1.27
N GLU A 85 5.15 11.14 1.76
CA GLU A 85 4.53 12.36 1.23
C GLU A 85 5.61 13.35 0.82
N PHE A 86 5.32 14.11 -0.24
CA PHE A 86 6.20 15.19 -0.68
C PHE A 86 5.96 16.43 0.16
N GLU A 87 7.01 16.94 0.80
CA GLU A 87 6.90 18.08 1.71
C GLU A 87 6.93 19.40 0.94
N THR A 88 5.89 20.19 1.08
CA THR A 88 5.75 21.48 0.42
C THR A 88 5.98 22.68 1.35
N TRP A 89 6.05 22.45 2.67
CA TRP A 89 6.27 23.53 3.63
C TRP A 89 7.76 23.89 3.70
N ASN A 90 8.07 25.16 3.39
CA ASN A 90 9.44 25.64 3.32
C ASN A 90 10.17 25.72 4.67
N GLY A 91 9.43 25.64 5.78
CA GLY A 91 10.02 25.58 7.12
C GLY A 91 10.45 24.18 7.55
N SER A 92 10.14 23.15 6.77
CA SER A 92 10.52 21.77 7.07
C SER A 92 11.95 21.48 6.59
N LYS A 93 12.67 20.66 7.37
CA LYS A 93 13.97 20.14 6.93
C LYS A 93 13.87 19.23 5.70
N TYR A 94 12.65 18.75 5.40
CA TYR A 94 12.36 17.90 4.24
C TYR A 94 11.79 18.69 3.06
N TYR A 95 11.88 20.02 3.09
CA TYR A 95 11.30 20.87 2.03
C TYR A 95 11.69 20.38 0.64
N GLN A 96 10.70 20.18 -0.23
CA GLN A 96 10.84 19.65 -1.59
C GLN A 96 11.48 18.26 -1.65
N GLN A 97 11.26 17.45 -0.61
CA GLN A 97 11.70 16.05 -0.56
C GLN A 97 10.55 15.17 -0.09
N TYR A 98 10.62 13.89 -0.43
CA TYR A 98 9.72 12.90 0.15
C TYR A 98 10.15 12.60 1.58
N ARG A 99 9.18 12.49 2.47
CA ARG A 99 9.41 12.04 3.84
C ARG A 99 8.46 10.91 4.17
N ASP A 100 8.93 9.94 4.93
CA ASP A 100 8.11 8.85 5.41
C ASP A 100 7.10 9.40 6.43
N SER A 101 5.81 9.20 6.19
CA SER A 101 4.76 9.75 7.03
C SER A 101 4.09 8.73 7.92
N SER A 102 3.89 7.50 7.44
CA SER A 102 3.25 6.47 8.23
C SER A 102 3.54 5.08 7.67
N VAL A 103 3.24 4.06 8.47
CA VAL A 103 3.25 2.67 8.03
C VAL A 103 1.81 2.28 7.72
N HIS A 104 1.58 1.81 6.50
CA HIS A 104 0.27 1.32 6.08
C HIS A 104 0.01 -0.09 6.63
N SER A 105 1.00 -0.98 6.51
CA SER A 105 0.85 -2.39 6.89
C SER A 105 2.21 -3.05 7.08
N PHE A 106 2.18 -4.19 7.77
CA PHE A 106 3.33 -5.09 7.95
C PHE A 106 3.02 -6.42 7.28
N VAL A 107 4.02 -7.02 6.66
CA VAL A 107 3.94 -8.37 6.10
C VAL A 107 5.06 -9.21 6.68
N ASP A 108 4.72 -10.32 7.33
CA ASP A 108 5.72 -11.23 7.90
C ASP A 108 6.51 -11.87 6.77
N LYS A 109 7.84 -11.78 6.82
CA LYS A 109 8.73 -12.26 5.76
C LYS A 109 8.70 -13.78 5.59
N GLU A 110 8.41 -14.50 6.65
CA GLU A 110 8.39 -15.97 6.61
C GLU A 110 7.03 -16.52 6.25
N THR A 111 5.97 -15.92 6.76
CA THR A 111 4.62 -16.47 6.66
C THR A 111 3.75 -15.79 5.60
N GLY A 112 4.07 -14.55 5.23
CA GLY A 112 3.19 -13.77 4.36
C GLY A 112 1.94 -13.24 5.06
N GLU A 113 1.90 -13.33 6.38
CA GLU A 113 0.79 -12.80 7.16
C GLU A 113 0.83 -11.29 7.19
N VAL A 114 -0.32 -10.66 6.96
CA VAL A 114 -0.47 -9.21 6.86
C VAL A 114 -1.12 -8.67 8.12
N PHE A 115 -0.54 -7.60 8.66
CA PHE A 115 -0.97 -6.96 9.91
C PHE A 115 -1.21 -5.48 9.71
N LYS A 116 -2.17 -4.96 10.45
CA LYS A 116 -2.33 -3.53 10.67
C LYS A 116 -1.16 -3.03 11.54
N PRO A 117 -0.66 -1.81 11.33
CA PRO A 117 0.36 -1.28 12.23
C PRO A 117 -0.23 -0.91 13.59
N ALA A 118 0.52 -1.19 14.66
CA ALA A 118 0.27 -0.63 15.98
C ALA A 118 1.10 0.63 16.21
N SER A 119 2.31 0.65 15.64
CA SER A 119 3.22 1.80 15.67
C SER A 119 4.15 1.71 14.46
N TRP A 120 5.09 2.66 14.36
CA TRP A 120 6.09 2.66 13.28
C TRP A 120 6.88 1.36 13.19
N ASN A 121 7.23 0.77 14.33
CA ASN A 121 8.11 -0.40 14.37
C ASN A 121 7.40 -1.70 14.74
N ARG A 122 6.11 -1.69 14.99
CA ARG A 122 5.42 -2.84 15.56
C ARG A 122 4.08 -3.08 14.91
N PRO A 123 3.80 -4.31 14.44
CA PRO A 123 2.47 -4.66 13.95
C PRO A 123 1.47 -4.81 15.09
N ALA A 124 0.20 -4.63 14.79
CA ALA A 124 -0.90 -4.97 15.68
C ALA A 124 -0.99 -6.49 15.84
N LYS A 125 -1.70 -6.92 16.87
CA LYS A 125 -1.59 -8.27 17.41
C LYS A 125 -2.15 -9.38 16.52
N HIS A 126 -3.18 -9.11 15.72
CA HIS A 126 -3.90 -10.17 15.00
C HIS A 126 -3.63 -10.12 13.50
N VAL A 127 -3.47 -11.30 12.90
CA VAL A 127 -3.35 -11.46 11.44
C VAL A 127 -4.63 -10.97 10.78
N ARG A 128 -4.48 -10.13 9.77
CA ARG A 128 -5.61 -9.63 8.97
C ARG A 128 -5.82 -10.44 7.70
N TYR A 129 -4.73 -10.77 7.03
CA TYR A 129 -4.73 -11.53 5.78
C TYR A 129 -3.50 -12.43 5.75
N ASP A 130 -3.55 -13.48 4.92
CA ASP A 130 -2.44 -14.42 4.75
C ASP A 130 -2.16 -14.56 3.25
N MET A 131 -0.99 -14.10 2.82
CA MET A 131 -0.59 -14.15 1.40
C MET A 131 -0.31 -15.56 0.90
N ARG A 132 -0.17 -16.54 1.80
CA ARG A 132 -0.04 -17.94 1.41
C ARG A 132 -1.38 -18.54 0.98
N ASP A 133 -2.48 -17.92 1.38
CA ASP A 133 -3.82 -18.32 0.92
C ASP A 133 -4.10 -17.58 -0.38
N GLU A 134 -4.28 -18.34 -1.46
CA GLU A 134 -4.43 -17.77 -2.80
C GLU A 134 -5.62 -16.82 -2.91
N ARG A 135 -6.73 -17.11 -2.25
CA ARG A 135 -7.90 -16.23 -2.29
C ARG A 135 -7.63 -14.90 -1.61
N GLN A 136 -6.95 -14.93 -0.46
CA GLN A 136 -6.60 -13.72 0.27
C GLN A 136 -5.53 -12.92 -0.46
N LEU A 137 -4.57 -13.60 -1.07
CA LEU A 137 -3.56 -12.94 -1.90
C LEU A 137 -4.23 -12.21 -3.07
N ASN A 138 -5.11 -12.88 -3.80
CA ASN A 138 -5.81 -12.27 -4.93
C ASN A 138 -6.65 -11.06 -4.50
N TYR A 139 -7.26 -11.13 -3.32
CA TYR A 139 -7.96 -9.99 -2.74
C TYR A 139 -7.03 -8.81 -2.52
N LEU A 140 -5.86 -9.05 -1.93
CA LEU A 140 -4.89 -7.99 -1.61
C LEU A 140 -4.22 -7.39 -2.84
N LEU A 141 -4.11 -8.12 -3.93
CA LEU A 141 -3.48 -7.64 -5.17
C LEU A 141 -4.44 -6.87 -6.07
N ASP A 142 -5.72 -6.82 -5.71
CA ASP A 142 -6.73 -6.06 -6.45
C ASP A 142 -6.88 -4.67 -5.81
N SER A 143 -6.54 -3.64 -6.60
CA SER A 143 -6.60 -2.25 -6.14
C SER A 143 -8.00 -1.78 -5.73
N ARG A 144 -9.05 -2.51 -6.11
CA ARG A 144 -10.43 -2.18 -5.73
C ARG A 144 -10.77 -2.68 -4.33
N ASN A 145 -10.02 -3.67 -3.83
CA ASN A 145 -10.28 -4.29 -2.52
C ASN A 145 -9.45 -3.65 -1.41
N VAL A 146 -8.24 -3.22 -1.72
CA VAL A 146 -7.37 -2.54 -0.76
C VAL A 146 -7.75 -1.06 -0.65
N ASP A 147 -7.32 -0.44 0.43
CA ASP A 147 -7.62 0.96 0.69
C ASP A 147 -6.34 1.64 1.17
N TRP A 148 -5.93 2.69 0.47
CA TRP A 148 -4.72 3.43 0.83
C TRP A 148 -4.80 4.01 2.25
N ALA A 149 -6.01 4.27 2.76
CA ALA A 149 -6.21 4.74 4.13
C ALA A 149 -6.18 3.61 5.17
N GLY A 150 -6.17 2.34 4.73
CA GLY A 150 -6.00 1.19 5.61
C GLY A 150 -7.26 0.65 6.28
N GLY A 151 -8.44 1.11 5.88
CA GLY A 151 -9.71 0.72 6.53
C GLY A 151 -9.98 -0.79 6.48
N TYR A 152 -9.58 -1.46 5.42
CA TYR A 152 -9.78 -2.91 5.25
C TYR A 152 -8.96 -3.76 6.24
N LEU A 153 -7.98 -3.16 6.92
CA LEU A 153 -7.12 -3.85 7.89
C LEU A 153 -7.70 -3.87 9.30
N TYR A 154 -8.81 -3.19 9.53
CA TYR A 154 -9.46 -3.22 10.84
C TYR A 154 -10.29 -4.49 10.99
N MET A 155 -10.23 -5.09 12.16
CA MET A 155 -11.08 -6.23 12.49
C MET A 155 -12.50 -5.76 12.78
N ARG A 156 -13.45 -6.57 12.37
CA ARG A 156 -14.88 -6.28 12.54
C ARG A 156 -15.54 -7.35 13.39
#